data_3485249f9ca8adf70f0a09f32dcf7e13
#
_entry.id   3485249f9ca8adf70f0a09f32dcf7e13
#
_cell.length_a   1.000
_cell.length_b   1.000
_cell.length_c   1.000
_cell.angle_alpha   90.00
_cell.angle_beta   90.00
_cell.angle_gamma   90.00
#
_symmetry.space_group_name_H-M   'P 1'
#
loop_
_entity.id
_entity.type
_entity.pdbx_description
1 polymer ?
#
loop_
_entity_poly.entity_id
_entity_poly.type
_entity_poly.pdbx_seq_one_letter_code
_entity_poly.pdbx_strand_id
1 'polypeptide(L)'
;LSPYVYCANNPVKLVDPNGESISEFDENGNYLRTIKDNWFHNTFYGRKGHIVDDDGNMMHEFSFGDPEHDVQDLKDGKITKVIFVQEKEIKQMLENSGVFDSKNTAENSGRYDYVLKEGKGKKELDFSYTKIPYQYPEASKNPLITPSSILFLVDDVAYNHMNFGNFLFGAAGYTLGLSLFELKIGAHYNSIFNSRTNGYSPQFDSPDDQTAIKNGVNYAKQHGY
;
A
#
# COMPACT_ATOMS: atom_id res chain seq x y z
N LEU A 1 13.69 -8.91 38.52
CA LEU A 1 12.86 -9.09 37.32
C LEU A 1 13.28 -10.38 36.64
N SER A 2 12.29 -11.27 36.33
CA SER A 2 12.54 -12.53 35.63
C SER A 2 13.09 -12.27 34.22
N PRO A 3 14.09 -13.05 33.75
CA PRO A 3 14.56 -12.97 32.36
C PRO A 3 13.47 -13.15 31.30
N TYR A 4 12.31 -13.70 31.69
CA TYR A 4 11.18 -14.00 30.76
C TYR A 4 10.12 -12.89 30.69
N VAL A 5 10.27 -11.78 31.43
CA VAL A 5 9.33 -10.63 31.41
C VAL A 5 9.20 -10.04 30.01
N TYR A 6 10.25 -10.13 29.19
CA TYR A 6 10.27 -9.62 27.81
C TYR A 6 9.28 -10.34 26.86
N CYS A 7 8.90 -11.58 27.16
CA CYS A 7 7.90 -12.32 26.38
C CYS A 7 6.58 -12.46 27.14
N ALA A 8 6.20 -11.52 27.98
CA ALA A 8 5.02 -11.60 28.85
C ALA A 8 4.95 -12.95 29.59
N ASN A 9 6.09 -13.48 30.04
CA ASN A 9 6.28 -14.79 30.65
C ASN A 9 5.91 -15.99 29.75
N ASN A 10 5.86 -15.83 28.43
CA ASN A 10 5.56 -16.92 27.49
C ASN A 10 6.54 -16.95 26.30
N PRO A 11 7.84 -17.23 26.54
CA PRO A 11 8.88 -17.18 25.51
C PRO A 11 8.71 -18.22 24.41
N VAL A 12 7.89 -19.25 24.61
CA VAL A 12 7.65 -20.30 23.62
C VAL A 12 6.59 -19.89 22.59
N LYS A 13 5.64 -19.02 22.97
CA LYS A 13 4.57 -18.53 22.08
C LYS A 13 4.83 -17.15 21.50
N LEU A 14 5.65 -16.34 22.18
CA LEU A 14 6.01 -14.98 21.79
C LEU A 14 7.49 -14.92 21.42
N VAL A 15 7.93 -15.83 20.56
CA VAL A 15 9.20 -15.70 19.88
C VAL A 15 8.95 -14.75 18.73
N ASP A 16 9.68 -13.63 18.69
CA ASP A 16 9.84 -12.86 17.47
C ASP A 16 10.91 -13.55 16.61
N PRO A 17 10.50 -14.34 15.57
CA PRO A 17 11.46 -15.14 14.80
C PRO A 17 12.44 -14.32 14.01
N ASN A 18 12.13 -13.04 13.77
CA ASN A 18 12.85 -12.22 12.81
C ASN A 18 13.48 -10.96 13.43
N GLY A 19 13.23 -10.64 14.70
CA GLY A 19 13.62 -9.37 15.32
C GLY A 19 13.20 -8.20 14.45
N GLU A 20 12.67 -7.15 15.01
CA GLU A 20 12.29 -6.01 14.19
C GLU A 20 13.51 -5.39 13.54
N SER A 21 13.29 -4.75 12.41
CA SER A 21 14.37 -4.26 11.58
C SER A 21 14.00 -2.89 11.02
N ILE A 22 14.97 -2.01 11.02
CA ILE A 22 14.90 -0.73 10.33
C ILE A 22 15.50 -0.92 8.94
N SER A 23 14.75 -0.58 7.92
CA SER A 23 15.25 -0.55 6.55
C SER A 23 15.64 0.88 6.19
N GLU A 24 16.92 1.10 5.86
CA GLU A 24 17.47 2.40 5.52
C GLU A 24 17.52 2.60 4.01
N PHE A 25 17.21 3.83 3.60
CA PHE A 25 17.23 4.30 2.22
C PHE A 25 17.97 5.63 2.15
N ASP A 26 18.67 5.90 1.05
CA ASP A 26 19.28 7.20 0.81
C ASP A 26 18.25 8.30 0.49
N GLU A 27 18.69 9.53 0.33
CA GLU A 27 17.86 10.69 -0.02
C GLU A 27 17.11 10.53 -1.36
N ASN A 28 17.61 9.67 -2.26
CA ASN A 28 17.00 9.35 -3.54
C ASN A 28 16.04 8.16 -3.46
N GLY A 29 15.85 7.60 -2.25
CA GLY A 29 15.01 6.46 -1.96
C GLY A 29 15.63 5.12 -2.32
N ASN A 30 16.91 5.01 -2.67
CA ASN A 30 17.55 3.74 -2.92
C ASN A 30 17.78 2.98 -1.61
N TYR A 31 17.44 1.68 -1.62
CA TYR A 31 17.65 0.83 -0.45
C TYR A 31 19.14 0.64 -0.16
N LEU A 32 19.53 0.89 1.06
CA LEU A 32 20.90 0.74 1.53
C LEU A 32 21.11 -0.58 2.27
N ARG A 33 20.32 -0.81 3.29
CA ARG A 33 20.45 -1.99 4.16
C ARG A 33 19.23 -2.13 5.08
N THR A 34 19.10 -3.31 5.69
CA THR A 34 18.22 -3.52 6.85
C THR A 34 19.09 -3.83 8.07
N ILE A 35 18.93 -3.03 9.11
CA ILE A 35 19.62 -3.20 10.40
C ILE A 35 18.64 -3.79 11.42
N LYS A 36 19.15 -4.63 12.32
CA LYS A 36 18.37 -5.09 13.47
C LYS A 36 18.39 -3.99 14.52
N ASP A 37 17.22 -3.55 14.93
CA ASP A 37 17.12 -2.60 16.04
C ASP A 37 17.26 -3.31 17.39
N ASN A 38 17.59 -2.53 18.43
CA ASN A 38 17.69 -3.06 19.79
C ASN A 38 16.32 -3.41 20.35
N TRP A 39 16.22 -4.60 20.92
CA TRP A 39 15.04 -5.25 21.47
C TRP A 39 14.05 -4.35 22.26
N PHE A 40 14.49 -3.26 22.90
CA PHE A 40 13.62 -2.39 23.70
C PHE A 40 12.68 -1.49 22.87
N HIS A 41 13.09 -1.07 21.68
CA HIS A 41 12.26 -0.25 20.76
C HIS A 41 11.19 -1.09 20.05
N ASN A 42 11.41 -2.34 19.87
CA ASN A 42 10.75 -3.23 18.94
C ASN A 42 9.38 -3.74 19.37
N THR A 43 9.11 -3.78 20.66
CA THR A 43 7.84 -4.32 21.18
C THR A 43 6.64 -3.40 20.92
N PHE A 44 6.87 -2.13 20.56
CA PHE A 44 5.84 -1.10 20.47
C PHE A 44 5.73 -0.37 19.12
N TYR A 45 6.73 -0.42 18.23
CA TYR A 45 6.80 0.49 17.07
C TYR A 45 6.75 -0.16 15.68
N GLY A 46 6.83 -1.48 15.55
CA GLY A 46 6.75 -2.18 14.26
C GLY A 46 7.97 -1.97 13.36
N ARG A 47 8.01 -2.67 12.22
CA ARG A 47 9.06 -2.54 11.19
C ARG A 47 8.97 -1.17 10.52
N LYS A 48 10.09 -0.43 10.49
CA LYS A 48 10.17 0.94 10.01
C LYS A 48 11.13 1.09 8.84
N GLY A 49 10.86 2.07 7.99
CA GLY A 49 11.78 2.57 6.99
C GLY A 49 12.33 3.93 7.41
N HIS A 50 13.60 4.18 7.18
CA HIS A 50 14.26 5.46 7.42
C HIS A 50 14.89 5.96 6.13
N ILE A 51 14.60 7.21 5.77
CA ILE A 51 15.44 7.95 4.83
C ILE A 51 16.58 8.56 5.65
N VAL A 52 17.80 8.35 5.20
CA VAL A 52 19.00 8.87 5.87
C VAL A 52 19.82 9.74 4.92
N ASP A 53 20.51 10.74 5.48
CA ASP A 53 21.49 11.55 4.76
C ASP A 53 22.82 10.78 4.54
N ASP A 54 23.77 11.41 3.87
CA ASP A 54 25.11 10.83 3.60
C ASP A 54 25.90 10.53 4.87
N ASP A 55 25.60 11.21 5.98
CA ASP A 55 26.22 10.99 7.30
C ASP A 55 25.50 9.89 8.11
N GLY A 56 24.38 9.36 7.60
CA GLY A 56 23.56 8.33 8.24
C GLY A 56 22.56 8.87 9.28
N ASN A 57 22.31 10.18 9.32
CA ASN A 57 21.31 10.76 10.21
C ASN A 57 19.91 10.54 9.60
N MET A 58 18.95 10.17 10.45
CA MET A 58 17.56 9.97 10.03
C MET A 58 16.92 11.32 9.67
N MET A 59 16.46 11.44 8.44
CA MET A 59 15.73 12.59 7.90
C MET A 59 14.21 12.39 7.98
N HIS A 60 13.76 11.16 7.71
CA HIS A 60 12.34 10.83 7.68
C HIS A 60 12.11 9.36 8.09
N GLU A 61 11.09 9.12 8.90
CA GLU A 61 10.65 7.76 9.29
C GLU A 61 9.29 7.47 8.66
N PHE A 62 9.11 6.23 8.19
CA PHE A 62 7.84 5.77 7.64
C PHE A 62 7.54 4.31 8.02
N SER A 63 6.28 3.92 7.87
CA SER A 63 5.82 2.54 8.05
C SER A 63 5.67 1.84 6.70
N PHE A 64 5.66 0.51 6.70
CA PHE A 64 5.33 -0.29 5.52
C PHE A 64 3.84 -0.64 5.51
N GLY A 65 3.23 -0.64 4.33
CA GLY A 65 1.84 -1.07 4.13
C GLY A 65 1.67 -2.58 4.37
N ASP A 66 2.66 -3.38 3.99
CA ASP A 66 2.78 -4.81 4.28
C ASP A 66 4.16 -5.10 4.88
N PRO A 67 4.33 -4.86 6.20
CA PRO A 67 5.65 -4.92 6.83
C PRO A 67 6.30 -6.31 6.83
N GLU A 68 5.52 -7.39 6.69
CA GLU A 68 6.08 -8.74 6.65
C GLU A 68 6.73 -9.03 5.30
N HIS A 69 6.00 -8.81 4.22
CA HIS A 69 6.47 -9.11 2.87
C HIS A 69 7.43 -8.05 2.34
N ASP A 70 7.12 -6.77 2.52
CA ASP A 70 7.94 -5.67 1.98
C ASP A 70 9.37 -5.69 2.56
N VAL A 71 9.52 -5.89 3.88
CA VAL A 71 10.84 -5.97 4.51
C VAL A 71 11.61 -7.23 4.11
N GLN A 72 10.90 -8.35 3.90
CA GLN A 72 11.55 -9.55 3.40
C GLN A 72 12.02 -9.37 1.95
N ASP A 73 11.19 -8.75 1.11
CA ASP A 73 11.52 -8.49 -0.29
C ASP A 73 12.66 -7.46 -0.45
N LEU A 74 12.80 -6.50 0.47
CA LEU A 74 13.99 -5.65 0.57
C LEU A 74 15.25 -6.46 0.87
N LYS A 75 15.21 -7.35 1.87
CA LYS A 75 16.35 -8.21 2.24
C LYS A 75 16.74 -9.17 1.11
N ASP A 76 15.75 -9.65 0.37
CA ASP A 76 15.95 -10.55 -0.78
C ASP A 76 16.42 -9.81 -2.04
N GLY A 77 16.50 -8.47 -2.01
CA GLY A 77 16.88 -7.65 -3.16
C GLY A 77 15.82 -7.58 -4.26
N LYS A 78 14.58 -8.00 -3.99
CA LYS A 78 13.45 -7.89 -4.92
C LYS A 78 12.92 -6.46 -4.97
N ILE A 79 12.90 -5.76 -3.83
CA ILE A 79 12.63 -4.33 -3.72
C ILE A 79 13.96 -3.62 -3.51
N THR A 80 14.19 -2.56 -4.27
CA THR A 80 15.48 -1.85 -4.29
C THR A 80 15.34 -0.35 -4.05
N LYS A 81 14.10 0.17 -4.07
CA LYS A 81 13.88 1.60 -4.02
C LYS A 81 12.50 1.94 -3.44
N VAL A 82 12.42 3.10 -2.78
CA VAL A 82 11.17 3.79 -2.47
C VAL A 82 11.04 5.05 -3.34
N ILE A 83 9.85 5.30 -3.90
CA ILE A 83 9.52 6.49 -4.67
C ILE A 83 8.64 7.39 -3.81
N PHE A 84 9.02 8.67 -3.69
CA PHE A 84 8.24 9.70 -2.99
C PHE A 84 7.09 10.15 -3.89
N VAL A 85 5.86 9.80 -3.54
CA VAL A 85 4.66 10.13 -4.32
C VAL A 85 4.15 11.50 -3.89
N GLN A 86 4.01 12.42 -4.84
CA GLN A 86 3.49 13.75 -4.57
C GLN A 86 1.96 13.80 -4.71
N GLU A 87 1.30 14.68 -3.94
CA GLU A 87 -0.16 14.88 -4.01
C GLU A 87 -0.65 15.11 -5.45
N LYS A 88 0.07 15.94 -6.23
CA LYS A 88 -0.29 16.20 -7.63
C LYS A 88 -0.33 14.95 -8.51
N GLU A 89 0.52 13.95 -8.22
CA GLU A 89 0.58 12.69 -8.97
C GLU A 89 -0.61 11.79 -8.63
N ILE A 90 -0.97 11.72 -7.34
CA ILE A 90 -2.19 11.04 -6.89
C ILE A 90 -3.41 11.68 -7.56
N LYS A 91 -3.54 13.01 -7.45
CA LYS A 91 -4.63 13.75 -8.07
C LYS A 91 -4.72 13.51 -9.57
N GLN A 92 -3.60 13.53 -10.28
CA GLN A 92 -3.56 13.25 -11.71
C GLN A 92 -4.01 11.82 -12.05
N MET A 93 -3.62 10.81 -11.27
CA MET A 93 -4.09 9.44 -11.46
C MET A 93 -5.59 9.32 -11.23
N LEU A 94 -6.13 10.02 -10.22
CA LEU A 94 -7.57 10.08 -9.97
C LEU A 94 -8.32 10.80 -11.10
N GLU A 95 -7.83 11.94 -11.56
CA GLU A 95 -8.41 12.67 -12.71
C GLU A 95 -8.44 11.78 -13.97
N ASN A 96 -7.33 11.13 -14.27
CA ASN A 96 -7.20 10.23 -15.42
C ASN A 96 -8.05 8.96 -15.30
N SER A 97 -8.55 8.64 -14.11
CA SER A 97 -9.48 7.53 -13.92
C SER A 97 -10.96 7.91 -14.09
N GLY A 98 -11.28 9.20 -14.28
CA GLY A 98 -12.64 9.70 -14.52
C GLY A 98 -13.50 9.82 -13.26
N VAL A 99 -12.94 9.72 -12.05
CA VAL A 99 -13.74 9.78 -10.79
C VAL A 99 -14.29 11.18 -10.50
N PHE A 100 -13.72 12.23 -11.09
CA PHE A 100 -14.23 13.60 -10.97
C PHE A 100 -15.31 13.95 -12.01
N ASP A 101 -15.62 13.04 -12.93
CA ASP A 101 -16.62 13.27 -13.96
C ASP A 101 -18.03 13.25 -13.33
N SER A 102 -18.81 14.33 -13.48
CA SER A 102 -20.13 14.48 -12.87
C SER A 102 -21.10 13.35 -13.20
N LYS A 103 -21.00 12.76 -14.39
CA LYS A 103 -21.78 11.58 -14.78
C LYS A 103 -21.49 10.34 -13.95
N ASN A 104 -20.26 10.22 -13.41
CA ASN A 104 -19.80 9.08 -12.63
C ASN A 104 -20.06 9.28 -11.13
N THR A 105 -20.23 10.53 -10.68
CA THR A 105 -20.53 10.89 -9.28
C THR A 105 -22.02 11.04 -8.98
N ALA A 106 -22.89 10.88 -9.98
CA ALA A 106 -24.34 11.04 -9.83
C ALA A 106 -24.90 10.15 -8.72
N GLU A 107 -25.76 10.74 -7.85
CA GLU A 107 -26.32 10.08 -6.65
C GLU A 107 -27.13 8.81 -6.94
N ASN A 108 -27.75 8.73 -8.11
CA ASN A 108 -28.62 7.62 -8.50
C ASN A 108 -27.86 6.63 -9.39
N SER A 109 -27.41 5.53 -8.86
CA SER A 109 -26.76 4.41 -9.55
C SER A 109 -25.46 4.72 -10.31
N GLY A 110 -25.22 5.93 -10.80
CA GLY A 110 -24.06 6.24 -11.65
C GLY A 110 -22.72 5.86 -11.04
N ARG A 111 -22.49 6.16 -9.76
CA ARG A 111 -21.26 5.80 -9.04
C ARG A 111 -21.09 4.28 -8.87
N TYR A 112 -22.20 3.58 -8.58
CA TYR A 112 -22.16 2.11 -8.43
C TYR A 112 -21.93 1.42 -9.77
N ASP A 113 -22.63 1.87 -10.82
CA ASP A 113 -22.45 1.35 -12.18
C ASP A 113 -21.02 1.59 -12.65
N TYR A 114 -20.46 2.76 -12.35
CA TYR A 114 -19.06 3.08 -12.68
C TYR A 114 -18.08 2.15 -11.98
N VAL A 115 -18.21 1.99 -10.66
CA VAL A 115 -17.31 1.11 -9.87
C VAL A 115 -17.47 -0.35 -10.29
N LEU A 116 -18.71 -0.82 -10.52
CA LEU A 116 -18.95 -2.19 -10.98
C LEU A 116 -18.37 -2.46 -12.37
N LYS A 117 -18.37 -1.46 -13.24
CA LYS A 117 -17.84 -1.57 -14.60
C LYS A 117 -16.32 -1.43 -14.62
N GLU A 118 -15.79 -0.42 -13.96
CA GLU A 118 -14.39 0.01 -14.06
C GLU A 118 -13.50 -0.53 -12.92
N GLY A 119 -14.07 -1.11 -11.86
CA GLY A 119 -13.33 -1.76 -10.77
C GLY A 119 -12.89 -3.20 -11.07
N LYS A 120 -13.15 -3.70 -12.27
CA LYS A 120 -12.69 -5.04 -12.72
C LYS A 120 -11.26 -4.96 -13.25
N GLY A 121 -10.60 -6.12 -13.28
CA GLY A 121 -9.21 -6.21 -13.71
C GLY A 121 -8.91 -5.51 -15.05
N LYS A 122 -7.87 -4.71 -15.05
CA LYS A 122 -7.36 -3.92 -16.18
C LYS A 122 -8.32 -2.85 -16.71
N LYS A 123 -9.28 -2.40 -15.89
CA LYS A 123 -10.17 -1.27 -16.18
C LYS A 123 -9.70 -0.01 -15.44
N GLU A 124 -10.42 1.10 -15.63
CA GLU A 124 -9.99 2.45 -15.20
C GLU A 124 -9.66 2.55 -13.69
N LEU A 125 -10.37 1.81 -12.83
CA LEU A 125 -10.14 1.79 -11.38
C LEU A 125 -9.21 0.65 -10.92
N ASP A 126 -8.67 -0.15 -11.84
CA ASP A 126 -7.57 -1.08 -11.56
C ASP A 126 -6.23 -0.35 -11.73
N PHE A 127 -5.92 0.52 -10.77
CA PHE A 127 -4.77 1.42 -10.79
C PHE A 127 -3.45 0.68 -10.95
N SER A 128 -3.33 -0.52 -10.37
CA SER A 128 -2.12 -1.35 -10.46
C SER A 128 -1.76 -1.73 -11.90
N TYR A 129 -2.73 -1.83 -12.78
CA TYR A 129 -2.50 -2.20 -14.19
C TYR A 129 -2.64 -1.04 -15.15
N THR A 130 -3.24 0.08 -14.74
CA THR A 130 -3.61 1.16 -15.68
C THR A 130 -2.86 2.46 -15.42
N LYS A 131 -2.91 3.02 -14.22
CA LYS A 131 -2.37 4.35 -13.93
C LYS A 131 -0.96 4.33 -13.39
N ILE A 132 -0.66 3.40 -12.47
CA ILE A 132 0.66 3.29 -11.84
C ILE A 132 1.76 3.03 -12.88
N PRO A 133 1.66 2.02 -13.79
CA PRO A 133 2.70 1.79 -14.78
C PRO A 133 2.83 2.89 -15.84
N TYR A 134 1.78 3.70 -16.01
CA TYR A 134 1.85 4.86 -16.89
C TYR A 134 2.56 6.04 -16.25
N GLN A 135 2.27 6.30 -14.96
CA GLN A 135 2.86 7.39 -14.18
C GLN A 135 4.32 7.10 -13.80
N TYR A 136 4.62 5.84 -13.49
CA TYR A 136 5.94 5.38 -13.04
C TYR A 136 6.46 4.28 -13.98
N PRO A 137 7.31 4.63 -14.97
CA PRO A 137 7.80 3.66 -15.97
C PRO A 137 8.60 2.49 -15.39
N GLU A 138 9.21 2.65 -14.20
CA GLU A 138 9.89 1.57 -13.49
C GLU A 138 8.94 0.60 -12.77
N ALA A 139 7.67 0.95 -12.65
CA ALA A 139 6.66 0.05 -12.12
C ALA A 139 6.29 -1.06 -13.10
N SER A 140 6.01 -2.25 -12.58
CA SER A 140 5.62 -3.39 -13.41
C SER A 140 4.32 -3.14 -14.16
N LYS A 141 4.27 -3.54 -15.43
CA LYS A 141 3.03 -3.57 -16.22
C LYS A 141 2.16 -4.80 -15.92
N ASN A 142 2.71 -5.77 -15.21
CA ASN A 142 2.00 -6.99 -14.82
C ASN A 142 2.45 -7.46 -13.42
N PRO A 143 2.05 -6.72 -12.37
CA PRO A 143 2.59 -6.89 -11.02
C PRO A 143 2.32 -8.26 -10.39
N LEU A 144 1.29 -9.00 -10.83
CA LEU A 144 1.04 -10.36 -10.35
C LEU A 144 2.05 -11.39 -10.88
N ILE A 145 2.61 -11.17 -12.07
CA ILE A 145 3.57 -12.10 -12.68
C ILE A 145 5.01 -11.65 -12.40
N THR A 146 5.23 -10.35 -12.51
CA THR A 146 6.53 -9.72 -12.27
C THR A 146 6.32 -8.59 -11.28
N PRO A 147 6.49 -8.81 -9.98
CA PRO A 147 6.35 -7.77 -8.97
C PRO A 147 7.25 -6.56 -9.26
N SER A 148 6.81 -5.38 -8.89
CA SER A 148 7.65 -4.17 -8.98
C SER A 148 8.78 -4.21 -7.97
N SER A 149 9.94 -3.71 -8.36
CA SER A 149 11.11 -3.56 -7.46
C SER A 149 11.11 -2.26 -6.65
N ILE A 150 9.97 -1.59 -6.58
CA ILE A 150 9.81 -0.27 -5.95
C ILE A 150 8.64 -0.26 -4.97
N LEU A 151 8.77 0.54 -3.92
CA LEU A 151 7.68 0.95 -3.03
C LEU A 151 7.26 2.38 -3.34
N PHE A 152 6.03 2.73 -3.00
CA PHE A 152 5.44 4.04 -3.17
C PHE A 152 5.20 4.66 -1.80
N LEU A 153 5.98 5.68 -1.43
CA LEU A 153 5.83 6.40 -0.17
C LEU A 153 4.84 7.54 -0.33
N VAL A 154 3.71 7.41 0.35
CA VAL A 154 2.67 8.45 0.48
C VAL A 154 2.63 8.85 1.94
N ASP A 155 2.89 10.13 2.22
CA ASP A 155 3.04 10.65 3.58
C ASP A 155 4.04 9.77 4.38
N ASP A 156 3.57 9.05 5.38
CA ASP A 156 4.39 8.22 6.28
C ASP A 156 4.17 6.72 6.07
N VAL A 157 3.64 6.29 4.90
CA VAL A 157 3.42 4.88 4.58
C VAL A 157 3.97 4.51 3.20
N ALA A 158 4.86 3.53 3.15
CA ALA A 158 5.36 2.94 1.91
C ALA A 158 4.51 1.72 1.53
N TYR A 159 3.98 1.73 0.33
CA TYR A 159 3.13 0.68 -0.23
C TYR A 159 3.85 -0.08 -1.33
N ASN A 160 3.73 -1.39 -1.36
CA ASN A 160 4.05 -2.14 -2.58
C ASN A 160 3.05 -1.80 -3.70
N HIS A 161 3.34 -2.26 -4.91
CA HIS A 161 2.57 -1.89 -6.10
C HIS A 161 1.06 -2.21 -5.98
N MET A 162 0.71 -3.38 -5.45
CA MET A 162 -0.68 -3.80 -5.32
C MET A 162 -1.40 -2.99 -4.25
N ASN A 163 -0.75 -2.79 -3.10
CA ASN A 163 -1.29 -1.98 -2.00
C ASN A 163 -1.41 -0.50 -2.36
N PHE A 164 -0.50 0.04 -3.18
CA PHE A 164 -0.66 1.39 -3.72
C PHE A 164 -1.87 1.48 -4.67
N GLY A 165 -2.12 0.45 -5.48
CA GLY A 165 -3.35 0.34 -6.28
C GLY A 165 -4.62 0.34 -5.43
N ASN A 166 -4.61 -0.40 -4.32
CA ASN A 166 -5.71 -0.44 -3.36
C ASN A 166 -5.90 0.90 -2.63
N PHE A 167 -4.81 1.60 -2.29
CA PHE A 167 -4.86 2.96 -1.76
C PHE A 167 -5.55 3.91 -2.76
N LEU A 168 -5.15 3.91 -4.02
CA LEU A 168 -5.75 4.74 -5.07
C LEU A 168 -7.23 4.37 -5.31
N PHE A 169 -7.57 3.08 -5.26
CA PHE A 169 -8.97 2.63 -5.33
C PHE A 169 -9.80 3.17 -4.17
N GLY A 170 -9.26 3.16 -2.94
CA GLY A 170 -9.89 3.76 -1.77
C GLY A 170 -10.16 5.25 -1.94
N ALA A 171 -9.15 6.00 -2.41
CA ALA A 171 -9.27 7.43 -2.68
C ALA A 171 -10.30 7.72 -3.78
N ALA A 172 -10.24 6.98 -4.89
CA ALA A 172 -11.18 7.07 -6.01
C ALA A 172 -12.62 6.80 -5.60
N GLY A 173 -12.83 5.75 -4.82
CA GLY A 173 -14.16 5.39 -4.35
C GLY A 173 -14.78 6.43 -3.41
N TYR A 174 -13.97 7.01 -2.52
CA TYR A 174 -14.44 8.12 -1.68
C TYR A 174 -14.80 9.35 -2.51
N THR A 175 -14.00 9.70 -3.50
CA THR A 175 -14.25 10.81 -4.44
C THR A 175 -15.59 10.59 -5.21
N LEU A 176 -15.92 9.34 -5.53
CA LEU A 176 -17.22 8.96 -6.12
C LEU A 176 -18.38 9.02 -5.11
N GLY A 177 -18.11 9.26 -3.82
CA GLY A 177 -19.11 9.33 -2.76
C GLY A 177 -19.48 7.98 -2.15
N LEU A 178 -18.61 6.96 -2.27
CA LEU A 178 -18.79 5.68 -1.60
C LEU A 178 -18.22 5.72 -0.18
N SER A 179 -18.90 5.04 0.74
CA SER A 179 -18.42 4.85 2.10
C SER A 179 -17.29 3.81 2.16
N LEU A 180 -16.44 3.89 3.19
CA LEU A 180 -15.42 2.89 3.44
C LEU A 180 -16.00 1.46 3.53
N PHE A 181 -17.20 1.30 4.09
CA PHE A 181 -17.85 0.01 4.23
C PHE A 181 -18.20 -0.58 2.86
N GLU A 182 -18.78 0.23 1.96
CA GLU A 182 -19.12 -0.18 0.59
C GLU A 182 -17.87 -0.57 -0.19
N LEU A 183 -16.78 0.20 -0.07
CA LEU A 183 -15.52 -0.08 -0.74
C LEU A 183 -14.90 -1.39 -0.27
N LYS A 184 -14.88 -1.65 1.05
CA LYS A 184 -14.36 -2.90 1.61
C LYS A 184 -15.16 -4.13 1.17
N ILE A 185 -16.48 -4.04 1.16
CA ILE A 185 -17.34 -5.13 0.65
C ILE A 185 -17.12 -5.32 -0.84
N GLY A 186 -17.05 -4.22 -1.61
CA GLY A 186 -16.81 -4.25 -3.05
C GLY A 186 -15.47 -4.92 -3.39
N ALA A 187 -14.41 -4.62 -2.64
CA ALA A 187 -13.10 -5.25 -2.80
C ALA A 187 -13.16 -6.76 -2.52
N HIS A 188 -13.75 -7.19 -1.40
CA HIS A 188 -13.96 -8.62 -1.12
C HIS A 188 -14.79 -9.31 -2.21
N TYR A 189 -15.87 -8.68 -2.68
CA TYR A 189 -16.68 -9.20 -3.78
C TYR A 189 -15.83 -9.38 -5.06
N ASN A 190 -15.01 -8.37 -5.40
CA ASN A 190 -14.16 -8.44 -6.59
C ASN A 190 -13.12 -9.56 -6.46
N SER A 191 -12.51 -9.72 -5.31
CA SER A 191 -11.50 -10.75 -5.04
C SER A 191 -12.06 -12.18 -5.06
N ILE A 192 -13.35 -12.36 -4.76
CA ILE A 192 -14.00 -13.67 -4.80
C ILE A 192 -14.59 -13.94 -6.21
N PHE A 193 -15.45 -13.04 -6.71
CA PHE A 193 -16.26 -13.31 -7.89
C PHE A 193 -15.60 -12.93 -9.21
N ASN A 194 -14.69 -11.98 -9.21
CA ASN A 194 -13.93 -11.56 -10.39
C ASN A 194 -12.48 -12.09 -10.40
N SER A 195 -12.12 -12.97 -9.47
CA SER A 195 -10.78 -13.51 -9.30
C SER A 195 -10.17 -14.06 -10.58
N ARG A 196 -10.94 -14.81 -11.39
CA ARG A 196 -10.48 -15.35 -12.68
C ARG A 196 -10.10 -14.25 -13.67
N THR A 197 -10.90 -13.16 -13.73
CA THR A 197 -10.63 -12.00 -14.58
C THR A 197 -9.40 -11.26 -14.07
N ASN A 198 -9.20 -11.23 -12.75
CA ASN A 198 -8.08 -10.61 -12.08
C ASN A 198 -6.81 -11.48 -12.10
N GLY A 199 -6.89 -12.76 -12.49
CA GLY A 199 -5.75 -13.64 -12.70
C GLY A 199 -5.31 -14.44 -11.47
N TYR A 200 -6.14 -14.59 -10.45
CA TYR A 200 -5.86 -15.39 -9.24
C TYR A 200 -7.04 -16.26 -8.81
N SER A 201 -6.83 -17.11 -7.80
CA SER A 201 -7.89 -17.95 -7.22
C SER A 201 -8.81 -17.13 -6.32
N PRO A 202 -10.12 -17.48 -6.19
CA PRO A 202 -11.04 -16.80 -5.27
C PRO A 202 -10.49 -16.79 -3.83
N GLN A 203 -10.38 -15.59 -3.25
CA GLN A 203 -9.91 -15.37 -1.89
C GLN A 203 -10.51 -14.10 -1.30
N PHE A 204 -10.47 -13.96 0.01
CA PHE A 204 -10.78 -12.67 0.64
C PHE A 204 -9.60 -11.73 0.46
N ASP A 205 -9.90 -10.43 0.38
CA ASP A 205 -8.87 -9.41 0.48
C ASP A 205 -8.07 -9.56 1.78
N SER A 206 -6.78 -9.36 1.68
CA SER A 206 -5.88 -9.40 2.83
C SER A 206 -6.10 -8.20 3.77
N PRO A 207 -5.67 -8.27 5.03
CA PRO A 207 -5.76 -7.15 5.97
C PRO A 207 -4.99 -5.90 5.52
N ASP A 208 -3.86 -6.07 4.84
CA ASP A 208 -3.04 -4.99 4.28
C ASP A 208 -3.74 -4.30 3.11
N ASP A 209 -4.38 -5.05 2.18
CA ASP A 209 -5.23 -4.51 1.11
C ASP A 209 -6.35 -3.64 1.68
N GLN A 210 -7.06 -4.16 2.69
CA GLN A 210 -8.16 -3.45 3.36
C GLN A 210 -7.67 -2.21 4.12
N THR A 211 -6.44 -2.24 4.64
CA THR A 211 -5.79 -1.10 5.29
C THR A 211 -5.39 -0.05 4.26
N ALA A 212 -4.85 -0.46 3.12
CA ALA A 212 -4.52 0.43 2.02
C ALA A 212 -5.75 1.17 1.50
N ILE A 213 -6.89 0.48 1.28
CA ILE A 213 -8.17 1.10 0.91
C ILE A 213 -8.59 2.15 1.94
N LYS A 214 -8.55 1.81 3.24
CA LYS A 214 -8.89 2.75 4.32
C LYS A 214 -8.00 3.99 4.31
N ASN A 215 -6.69 3.82 4.11
CA ASN A 215 -5.74 4.92 4.04
C ASN A 215 -6.03 5.83 2.85
N GLY A 216 -6.36 5.27 1.69
CA GLY A 216 -6.79 6.03 0.51
C GLY A 216 -8.05 6.86 0.75
N VAL A 217 -9.06 6.28 1.41
CA VAL A 217 -10.28 7.02 1.83
C VAL A 217 -9.93 8.19 2.75
N ASN A 218 -9.06 7.96 3.75
CA ASN A 218 -8.65 9.00 4.69
C ASN A 218 -7.88 10.12 3.97
N TYR A 219 -6.98 9.75 3.07
CA TYR A 219 -6.21 10.68 2.25
C TYR A 219 -7.14 11.57 1.41
N ALA A 220 -8.06 10.99 0.65
CA ALA A 220 -9.00 11.75 -0.16
C ALA A 220 -9.86 12.70 0.68
N LYS A 221 -10.29 12.26 1.87
CA LYS A 221 -11.03 13.09 2.81
C LYS A 221 -10.20 14.28 3.32
N GLN A 222 -8.93 14.08 3.63
CA GLN A 222 -8.02 15.13 4.12
C GLN A 222 -7.72 16.17 3.04
N HIS A 223 -7.62 15.74 1.78
CA HIS A 223 -7.33 16.60 0.62
C HIS A 223 -8.58 17.17 -0.06
N GLY A 224 -9.79 16.88 0.45
CA GLY A 224 -11.04 17.46 -0.04
C GLY A 224 -11.47 16.95 -1.42
N TYR A 225 -11.19 15.70 -1.72
CA TYR A 225 -11.58 15.03 -2.98
C TYR A 225 -13.01 14.51 -2.94
#